data_c0ab11dfa0a384c683216202c71012d6
#
_entry.id   c0ab11dfa0a384c683216202c71012d6
#
_cell.length_a   1.000
_cell.length_b   1.000
_cell.length_c   1.000
_cell.angle_alpha   90.00
_cell.angle_beta   90.00
_cell.angle_gamma   90.00
#
_symmetry.space_group_name_H-M   'P 1'
#
loop_
_entity.id
_entity.type
_entity.pdbx_description
1 polymer ?
#
loop_
_entity_poly.entity_id
_entity_poly.type
_entity_poly.pdbx_seq_one_letter_code
_entity_poly.pdbx_strand_id
1 'polypeptide(L)'
;IYKKISKLGEAYNWHASKQLAFIYLEEKKDKEAKKILEKTFRSLRNPDLYQIYDYANFLKNNEMFEESINYYSKVLSLISVENNLYPKAKDGRGIAYERTDKWEKAEKDFLSSLEADPNQAYVINYLAYSWIEKGINIEKSLRMLEKANELRSNDGYITDSLGWALYKLKRYSKAKKYLQLAVQLMPSDPIVNDHFGDCLWMTGNKLQARYYWNYVSKLENATEDQKEKIKKKIFEGPKI
;
A
#
# COMPACT_ATOMS: atom_id res chain seq x y z
N ILE A 1 -19.55 11.43 -23.43
CA ILE A 1 -19.57 10.09 -24.05
C ILE A 1 -20.04 9.06 -23.03
N TYR A 2 -19.37 8.80 -21.92
CA TYR A 2 -19.71 7.74 -20.94
C TYR A 2 -21.11 7.87 -20.34
N LYS A 3 -21.62 9.08 -20.07
CA LYS A 3 -23.02 9.31 -19.65
C LYS A 3 -24.07 8.87 -20.69
N LYS A 4 -23.71 8.78 -21.98
CA LYS A 4 -24.57 8.21 -23.02
C LYS A 4 -24.45 6.69 -23.07
N ILE A 5 -23.23 6.16 -22.93
CA ILE A 5 -22.96 4.71 -22.94
C ILE A 5 -23.64 4.01 -21.76
N SER A 6 -23.66 4.64 -20.57
CA SER A 6 -24.30 4.08 -19.38
C SER A 6 -25.81 3.81 -19.53
N LYS A 7 -26.45 4.31 -20.59
CA LYS A 7 -27.86 4.07 -20.90
C LYS A 7 -28.12 2.88 -21.82
N LEU A 8 -27.04 2.22 -22.31
CA LEU A 8 -27.14 1.15 -23.31
C LEU A 8 -27.37 -0.26 -22.73
N GLY A 9 -27.39 -0.40 -21.41
CA GLY A 9 -27.60 -1.67 -20.72
C GLY A 9 -26.66 -1.87 -19.51
N GLU A 10 -26.93 -2.88 -18.68
CA GLU A 10 -26.24 -3.09 -17.39
C GLU A 10 -24.71 -3.26 -17.54
N ALA A 11 -24.25 -4.08 -18.50
CA ALA A 11 -22.81 -4.29 -18.73
C ALA A 11 -22.09 -3.02 -19.17
N TYR A 12 -22.68 -2.27 -20.11
CA TYR A 12 -22.13 -0.99 -20.55
C TYR A 12 -22.20 0.07 -19.47
N ASN A 13 -23.24 0.03 -18.66
CA ASN A 13 -23.41 0.96 -17.54
C ASN A 13 -22.30 0.77 -16.51
N TRP A 14 -21.95 -0.46 -16.14
CA TRP A 14 -20.85 -0.73 -15.18
C TRP A 14 -19.52 -0.21 -15.71
N HIS A 15 -19.14 -0.57 -16.94
CA HIS A 15 -17.89 -0.11 -17.54
C HIS A 15 -17.82 1.42 -17.65
N ALA A 16 -18.89 2.04 -18.17
CA ALA A 16 -18.96 3.49 -18.32
C ALA A 16 -18.89 4.21 -16.96
N SER A 17 -19.50 3.66 -15.91
CA SER A 17 -19.47 4.23 -14.57
C SER A 17 -18.09 4.12 -13.93
N LYS A 18 -17.33 3.04 -14.17
CA LYS A 18 -15.92 2.95 -13.74
C LYS A 18 -15.07 4.04 -14.41
N GLN A 19 -15.22 4.25 -15.72
CA GLN A 19 -14.47 5.29 -16.42
C GLN A 19 -14.86 6.70 -15.96
N LEU A 20 -16.15 6.95 -15.69
CA LEU A 20 -16.60 8.22 -15.14
C LEU A 20 -16.09 8.44 -13.72
N ALA A 21 -16.07 7.41 -12.90
CA ALA A 21 -15.52 7.49 -11.55
C ALA A 21 -14.01 7.80 -11.57
N PHE A 22 -13.25 7.14 -12.48
CA PHE A 22 -11.85 7.46 -12.69
C PHE A 22 -11.64 8.95 -13.05
N ILE A 23 -12.43 9.47 -14.02
CA ILE A 23 -12.36 10.89 -14.40
C ILE A 23 -12.69 11.81 -13.22
N TYR A 24 -13.70 11.45 -12.40
CA TYR A 24 -14.04 12.23 -11.21
C TYR A 24 -12.92 12.23 -10.17
N LEU A 25 -12.21 11.10 -9.99
CA LEU A 25 -11.04 11.04 -9.09
C LEU A 25 -9.89 11.93 -9.59
N GLU A 26 -9.59 11.92 -10.90
CA GLU A 26 -8.60 12.84 -11.51
C GLU A 26 -8.99 14.32 -11.31
N GLU A 27 -10.30 14.63 -11.31
CA GLU A 27 -10.82 15.96 -11.05
C GLU A 27 -10.94 16.29 -9.52
N LYS A 28 -10.45 15.39 -8.64
CA LYS A 28 -10.58 15.51 -7.16
C LYS A 28 -12.04 15.59 -6.69
N LYS A 29 -12.95 14.91 -7.41
CA LYS A 29 -14.39 14.81 -7.10
C LYS A 29 -14.72 13.44 -6.53
N ASP A 30 -14.14 13.09 -5.39
CA ASP A 30 -14.22 11.76 -4.77
C ASP A 30 -15.65 11.35 -4.43
N LYS A 31 -16.46 12.31 -3.97
CA LYS A 31 -17.87 12.07 -3.63
C LYS A 31 -18.71 11.67 -4.84
N GLU A 32 -18.49 12.29 -5.97
CA GLU A 32 -19.17 11.99 -7.24
C GLU A 32 -18.72 10.63 -7.78
N ALA A 33 -17.43 10.33 -7.71
CA ALA A 33 -16.88 9.03 -8.10
C ALA A 33 -17.50 7.90 -7.27
N LYS A 34 -17.54 8.06 -5.94
CA LYS A 34 -18.16 7.11 -5.02
C LYS A 34 -19.65 6.93 -5.35
N LYS A 35 -20.39 8.02 -5.44
CA LYS A 35 -21.84 8.00 -5.68
C LYS A 35 -22.23 7.29 -6.98
N ILE A 36 -21.48 7.51 -8.07
CA ILE A 36 -21.81 6.88 -9.35
C ILE A 36 -21.53 5.37 -9.33
N LEU A 37 -20.41 4.92 -8.75
CA LEU A 37 -20.09 3.49 -8.69
C LEU A 37 -21.02 2.74 -7.74
N GLU A 38 -21.28 3.28 -6.56
CA GLU A 38 -22.22 2.68 -5.61
C GLU A 38 -23.62 2.54 -6.21
N LYS A 39 -24.15 3.63 -6.80
CA LYS A 39 -25.47 3.61 -7.45
C LYS A 39 -25.53 2.58 -8.57
N THR A 40 -24.49 2.52 -9.40
CA THR A 40 -24.46 1.58 -10.54
C THR A 40 -24.35 0.15 -10.06
N PHE A 41 -23.47 -0.15 -9.10
CA PHE A 41 -23.33 -1.51 -8.59
C PHE A 41 -24.64 -2.02 -7.95
N ARG A 42 -25.30 -1.17 -7.16
CA ARG A 42 -26.62 -1.52 -6.56
C ARG A 42 -27.74 -1.73 -7.58
N SER A 43 -27.59 -1.20 -8.80
CA SER A 43 -28.57 -1.39 -9.87
C SER A 43 -28.38 -2.69 -10.66
N LEU A 44 -27.24 -3.37 -10.50
CA LEU A 44 -26.97 -4.64 -11.14
C LEU A 44 -27.85 -5.74 -10.52
N ARG A 45 -28.62 -6.46 -11.34
CA ARG A 45 -29.47 -7.57 -10.86
C ARG A 45 -28.66 -8.78 -10.43
N ASN A 46 -27.66 -9.15 -11.25
CA ASN A 46 -26.77 -10.28 -11.03
C ASN A 46 -25.33 -9.87 -11.36
N PRO A 47 -24.62 -9.18 -10.44
CA PRO A 47 -23.23 -8.80 -10.68
C PRO A 47 -22.36 -10.04 -10.85
N ASP A 48 -21.56 -10.07 -11.93
CA ASP A 48 -20.60 -11.14 -12.15
C ASP A 48 -19.40 -11.05 -11.19
N LEU A 49 -18.55 -12.07 -11.21
CA LEU A 49 -17.39 -12.18 -10.33
C LEU A 49 -16.45 -10.98 -10.43
N TYR A 50 -16.18 -10.50 -11.66
CA TYR A 50 -15.28 -9.37 -11.87
C TYR A 50 -15.90 -8.05 -11.42
N GLN A 51 -17.21 -7.88 -11.60
CA GLN A 51 -17.93 -6.69 -11.09
C GLN A 51 -17.90 -6.63 -9.56
N ILE A 52 -18.06 -7.78 -8.88
CA ILE A 52 -17.97 -7.87 -7.42
C ILE A 52 -16.54 -7.53 -6.97
N TYR A 53 -15.53 -8.09 -7.63
CA TYR A 53 -14.11 -7.83 -7.34
C TYR A 53 -13.73 -6.37 -7.58
N ASP A 54 -14.12 -5.80 -8.71
CA ASP A 54 -13.89 -4.38 -9.04
C ASP A 54 -14.53 -3.45 -7.99
N TYR A 55 -15.74 -3.79 -7.54
CA TYR A 55 -16.40 -3.00 -6.52
C TYR A 55 -15.73 -3.12 -5.16
N ALA A 56 -15.25 -4.30 -4.79
CA ALA A 56 -14.44 -4.49 -3.59
C ALA A 56 -13.16 -3.64 -3.61
N ASN A 57 -12.45 -3.62 -4.76
CA ASN A 57 -11.28 -2.76 -4.96
C ASN A 57 -11.61 -1.28 -4.83
N PHE A 58 -12.72 -0.85 -5.44
CA PHE A 58 -13.16 0.53 -5.33
C PHE A 58 -13.44 0.92 -3.87
N LEU A 59 -14.14 0.10 -3.12
CA LEU A 59 -14.41 0.33 -1.70
C LEU A 59 -13.12 0.44 -0.89
N LYS A 60 -12.17 -0.49 -1.10
CA LYS A 60 -10.86 -0.47 -0.44
C LYS A 60 -10.09 0.84 -0.76
N ASN A 61 -10.03 1.22 -2.03
CA ASN A 61 -9.30 2.41 -2.46
C ASN A 61 -9.94 3.74 -1.98
N ASN A 62 -11.20 3.69 -1.55
CA ASN A 62 -11.91 4.82 -0.95
C ASN A 62 -12.09 4.64 0.57
N GLU A 63 -11.23 3.87 1.22
CA GLU A 63 -11.16 3.67 2.67
C GLU A 63 -12.42 3.07 3.31
N MET A 64 -13.32 2.49 2.49
CA MET A 64 -14.51 1.76 2.96
C MET A 64 -14.15 0.31 3.27
N PHE A 65 -13.22 0.11 4.19
CA PHE A 65 -12.56 -1.16 4.42
C PHE A 65 -13.50 -2.27 4.88
N GLU A 66 -14.39 -2.00 5.83
CA GLU A 66 -15.34 -3.00 6.34
C GLU A 66 -16.28 -3.52 5.24
N GLU A 67 -16.78 -2.63 4.39
CA GLU A 67 -17.60 -3.05 3.25
C GLU A 67 -16.77 -3.82 2.23
N SER A 68 -15.54 -3.39 1.94
CA SER A 68 -14.65 -4.06 1.00
C SER A 68 -14.33 -5.50 1.43
N ILE A 69 -14.14 -5.75 2.74
CA ILE A 69 -13.94 -7.10 3.31
C ILE A 69 -15.11 -8.01 2.95
N ASN A 70 -16.34 -7.51 3.04
CA ASN A 70 -17.53 -8.31 2.73
C ASN A 70 -17.55 -8.72 1.24
N TYR A 71 -17.23 -7.78 0.33
CA TYR A 71 -17.24 -8.07 -1.10
C TYR A 71 -16.06 -8.94 -1.54
N TYR A 72 -14.86 -8.75 -0.99
CA TYR A 72 -13.77 -9.69 -1.21
C TYR A 72 -14.08 -11.08 -0.67
N SER A 73 -14.73 -11.17 0.48
CA SER A 73 -15.16 -12.46 1.05
C SER A 73 -16.18 -13.15 0.15
N LYS A 74 -17.09 -12.38 -0.47
CA LYS A 74 -18.03 -12.89 -1.47
C LYS A 74 -17.29 -13.42 -2.71
N VAL A 75 -16.30 -12.68 -3.24
CA VAL A 75 -15.45 -13.16 -4.34
C VAL A 75 -14.79 -14.48 -3.97
N LEU A 76 -14.15 -14.54 -2.82
CA LEU A 76 -13.42 -15.73 -2.35
C LEU A 76 -14.33 -16.95 -2.08
N SER A 77 -15.62 -16.75 -1.80
CA SER A 77 -16.59 -17.83 -1.68
C SER A 77 -17.05 -18.40 -3.02
N LEU A 78 -16.81 -17.71 -4.12
CA LEU A 78 -17.25 -18.08 -5.48
C LEU A 78 -16.13 -18.70 -6.32
N ILE A 79 -14.89 -18.74 -5.82
CA ILE A 79 -13.72 -19.18 -6.59
C ILE A 79 -12.89 -20.20 -5.80
N SER A 80 -12.16 -21.05 -6.52
CA SER A 80 -11.14 -21.94 -5.94
C SER A 80 -9.78 -21.26 -5.88
N VAL A 81 -8.81 -21.91 -5.24
CA VAL A 81 -7.43 -21.41 -5.05
C VAL A 81 -6.71 -21.21 -6.38
N GLU A 82 -7.05 -22.02 -7.39
CA GLU A 82 -6.45 -21.99 -8.74
C GLU A 82 -6.94 -20.81 -9.58
N ASN A 83 -7.98 -20.10 -9.14
CA ASN A 83 -8.48 -18.95 -9.86
C ASN A 83 -7.51 -17.75 -9.75
N ASN A 84 -7.20 -17.11 -10.87
CA ASN A 84 -6.28 -15.97 -10.95
C ASN A 84 -6.72 -14.74 -10.11
N LEU A 85 -7.97 -14.67 -9.69
CA LEU A 85 -8.44 -13.63 -8.76
C LEU A 85 -8.20 -13.99 -7.30
N TYR A 86 -7.95 -15.28 -6.98
CA TYR A 86 -7.78 -15.70 -5.59
C TYR A 86 -6.65 -14.94 -4.86
N PRO A 87 -5.40 -14.94 -5.35
CA PRO A 87 -4.34 -14.21 -4.69
C PRO A 87 -4.61 -12.71 -4.61
N LYS A 88 -5.19 -12.11 -5.66
CA LYS A 88 -5.53 -10.69 -5.69
C LYS A 88 -6.63 -10.30 -4.70
N ALA A 89 -7.65 -11.15 -4.56
CA ALA A 89 -8.74 -10.94 -3.60
C ALA A 89 -8.27 -11.13 -2.15
N LYS A 90 -7.36 -12.08 -1.93
CA LYS A 90 -6.68 -12.30 -0.64
C LYS A 90 -5.82 -11.08 -0.25
N ASP A 91 -5.00 -10.56 -1.17
CA ASP A 91 -4.23 -9.35 -0.96
C ASP A 91 -5.13 -8.15 -0.63
N GLY A 92 -6.13 -7.87 -1.46
CA GLY A 92 -7.04 -6.75 -1.24
C GLY A 92 -7.80 -6.83 0.10
N ARG A 93 -8.25 -8.05 0.49
CA ARG A 93 -8.91 -8.26 1.79
C ARG A 93 -7.92 -8.16 2.95
N GLY A 94 -6.70 -8.65 2.77
CA GLY A 94 -5.62 -8.52 3.74
C GLY A 94 -5.31 -7.06 4.06
N ILE A 95 -5.18 -6.20 3.04
CA ILE A 95 -5.01 -4.75 3.24
C ILE A 95 -6.21 -4.17 4.02
N ALA A 96 -7.44 -4.52 3.65
CA ALA A 96 -8.62 -4.01 4.33
C ALA A 96 -8.71 -4.49 5.80
N TYR A 97 -8.28 -5.72 6.10
CA TYR A 97 -8.18 -6.21 7.47
C TYR A 97 -7.11 -5.45 8.26
N GLU A 98 -5.95 -5.19 7.67
CA GLU A 98 -4.88 -4.43 8.35
C GLU A 98 -5.33 -3.01 8.67
N ARG A 99 -5.99 -2.33 7.72
CA ARG A 99 -6.54 -0.98 7.92
C ARG A 99 -7.69 -0.90 8.93
N THR A 100 -8.23 -2.03 9.35
CA THR A 100 -9.27 -2.15 10.40
C THR A 100 -8.75 -2.85 11.66
N ASP A 101 -7.43 -2.81 11.88
CA ASP A 101 -6.73 -3.36 13.06
C ASP A 101 -6.96 -4.87 13.30
N LYS A 102 -7.27 -5.63 12.23
CA LYS A 102 -7.50 -7.09 12.28
C LYS A 102 -6.28 -7.84 11.76
N TRP A 103 -5.12 -7.60 12.40
CA TRP A 103 -3.82 -8.06 11.90
C TRP A 103 -3.74 -9.57 11.63
N GLU A 104 -4.21 -10.44 12.55
CA GLU A 104 -4.11 -11.89 12.39
C GLU A 104 -4.85 -12.38 11.13
N LYS A 105 -5.96 -11.72 10.76
CA LYS A 105 -6.70 -12.01 9.52
C LYS A 105 -5.97 -11.49 8.30
N ALA A 106 -5.37 -10.30 8.42
CA ALA A 106 -4.57 -9.69 7.36
C ALA A 106 -3.37 -10.58 7.00
N GLU A 107 -2.57 -10.96 8.00
CA GLU A 107 -1.40 -11.83 7.85
C GLU A 107 -1.77 -13.15 7.19
N LYS A 108 -2.86 -13.81 7.65
CA LYS A 108 -3.35 -15.05 7.05
C LYS A 108 -3.73 -14.88 5.58
N ASP A 109 -4.36 -13.77 5.21
CA ASP A 109 -4.75 -13.52 3.83
C ASP A 109 -3.52 -13.20 2.95
N PHE A 110 -2.54 -12.42 3.43
CA PHE A 110 -1.28 -12.19 2.71
C PHE A 110 -0.49 -13.48 2.49
N LEU A 111 -0.37 -14.33 3.52
CA LEU A 111 0.30 -15.61 3.40
C LEU A 111 -0.42 -16.52 2.40
N SER A 112 -1.76 -16.59 2.44
CA SER A 112 -2.54 -17.37 1.46
C SER A 112 -2.41 -16.82 0.03
N SER A 113 -2.29 -15.50 -0.12
CA SER A 113 -2.03 -14.86 -1.41
C SER A 113 -0.68 -15.29 -1.98
N LEU A 114 0.37 -15.25 -1.13
CA LEU A 114 1.74 -15.61 -1.53
C LEU A 114 1.94 -17.13 -1.71
N GLU A 115 1.12 -17.97 -1.07
CA GLU A 115 1.08 -19.41 -1.32
C GLU A 115 0.54 -19.72 -2.72
N ALA A 116 -0.51 -19.00 -3.14
CA ALA A 116 -1.10 -19.18 -4.47
C ALA A 116 -0.26 -18.52 -5.59
N ASP A 117 0.37 -17.39 -5.32
CA ASP A 117 1.28 -16.70 -6.25
C ASP A 117 2.48 -16.13 -5.48
N PRO A 118 3.62 -16.83 -5.48
CA PRO A 118 4.80 -16.47 -4.69
C PRO A 118 5.59 -15.26 -5.22
N ASN A 119 5.25 -14.74 -6.40
CA ASN A 119 6.03 -13.69 -7.09
C ASN A 119 5.35 -12.31 -7.09
N GLN A 120 4.44 -12.08 -6.16
CA GLN A 120 3.77 -10.79 -5.98
C GLN A 120 4.65 -9.84 -5.18
N ALA A 121 5.55 -9.11 -5.83
CA ALA A 121 6.53 -8.25 -5.17
C ALA A 121 5.91 -7.26 -4.17
N TYR A 122 4.75 -6.67 -4.51
CA TYR A 122 4.07 -5.72 -3.62
C TYR A 122 3.43 -6.39 -2.40
N VAL A 123 2.88 -7.60 -2.55
CA VAL A 123 2.33 -8.35 -1.39
C VAL A 123 3.45 -8.78 -0.46
N ILE A 124 4.58 -9.24 -1.02
CA ILE A 124 5.79 -9.54 -0.26
C ILE A 124 6.25 -8.31 0.52
N ASN A 125 6.37 -7.17 -0.16
CA ASN A 125 6.78 -5.91 0.45
C ASN A 125 5.84 -5.50 1.57
N TYR A 126 4.54 -5.53 1.34
CA TYR A 126 3.53 -5.09 2.32
C TYR A 126 3.57 -5.95 3.59
N LEU A 127 3.58 -7.27 3.45
CA LEU A 127 3.65 -8.19 4.58
C LEU A 127 4.96 -8.04 5.36
N ALA A 128 6.09 -8.00 4.65
CA ALA A 128 7.40 -7.88 5.25
C ALA A 128 7.58 -6.54 6.00
N TYR A 129 7.15 -5.44 5.38
CA TYR A 129 7.18 -4.12 6.02
C TYR A 129 6.29 -4.07 7.27
N SER A 130 5.07 -4.64 7.20
CA SER A 130 4.17 -4.71 8.35
C SER A 130 4.79 -5.51 9.52
N TRP A 131 5.50 -6.60 9.24
CA TRP A 131 6.24 -7.34 10.26
C TRP A 131 7.36 -6.52 10.88
N ILE A 132 8.10 -5.77 10.06
CA ILE A 132 9.19 -4.89 10.53
C ILE A 132 8.66 -3.82 11.48
N GLU A 133 7.56 -3.16 11.11
CA GLU A 133 6.94 -2.13 11.96
C GLU A 133 6.40 -2.70 13.28
N LYS A 134 5.93 -3.94 13.26
CA LYS A 134 5.51 -4.65 14.48
C LYS A 134 6.67 -5.25 15.29
N GLY A 135 7.89 -5.16 14.78
CA GLY A 135 9.07 -5.73 15.44
C GLY A 135 9.14 -7.26 15.43
N ILE A 136 8.40 -7.91 14.53
CA ILE A 136 8.34 -9.37 14.41
C ILE A 136 8.96 -9.85 13.10
N ASN A 137 9.47 -11.08 13.07
CA ASN A 137 9.96 -11.75 11.85
C ASN A 137 10.99 -10.95 11.02
N ILE A 138 11.78 -10.03 11.62
CA ILE A 138 12.60 -9.04 10.89
C ILE A 138 13.62 -9.72 9.94
N GLU A 139 14.29 -10.81 10.37
CA GLU A 139 15.22 -11.55 9.49
C GLU A 139 14.49 -12.27 8.34
N LYS A 140 13.28 -12.77 8.57
CA LYS A 140 12.45 -13.34 7.50
C LYS A 140 11.98 -12.25 6.54
N SER A 141 11.58 -11.09 7.06
CA SER A 141 11.21 -9.92 6.27
C SER A 141 12.35 -9.45 5.38
N LEU A 142 13.58 -9.43 5.89
CA LEU A 142 14.76 -9.07 5.09
C LEU A 142 14.89 -9.97 3.86
N ARG A 143 14.85 -11.31 4.04
CA ARG A 143 14.93 -12.26 2.92
C ARG A 143 13.77 -12.10 1.91
N MET A 144 12.58 -11.82 2.41
CA MET A 144 11.41 -11.56 1.57
C MET A 144 11.59 -10.27 0.76
N LEU A 145 12.12 -9.21 1.36
CA LEU A 145 12.36 -7.93 0.69
C LEU A 145 13.51 -8.02 -0.32
N GLU A 146 14.55 -8.83 -0.06
CA GLU A 146 15.59 -9.15 -1.05
C GLU A 146 14.93 -9.77 -2.29
N LYS A 147 14.05 -10.78 -2.12
CA LYS A 147 13.28 -11.37 -3.22
C LYS A 147 12.38 -10.34 -3.93
N ALA A 148 11.66 -9.51 -3.19
CA ALA A 148 10.81 -8.48 -3.80
C ALA A 148 11.63 -7.49 -4.65
N ASN A 149 12.82 -7.10 -4.16
CA ASN A 149 13.72 -6.22 -4.88
C ASN A 149 14.33 -6.86 -6.13
N GLU A 150 14.56 -8.18 -6.13
CA GLU A 150 14.94 -8.94 -7.34
C GLU A 150 13.80 -8.96 -8.37
N LEU A 151 12.56 -9.16 -7.92
CA LEU A 151 11.37 -9.16 -8.79
C LEU A 151 11.06 -7.77 -9.38
N ARG A 152 11.36 -6.70 -8.64
CA ARG A 152 11.14 -5.31 -9.05
C ARG A 152 12.31 -4.43 -8.61
N SER A 153 13.39 -4.51 -9.36
CA SER A 153 14.54 -3.63 -9.16
C SER A 153 14.15 -2.16 -9.42
N ASN A 154 14.72 -1.26 -8.63
CA ASN A 154 14.46 0.19 -8.72
C ASN A 154 13.00 0.62 -8.42
N ASP A 155 12.24 -0.19 -7.69
CA ASP A 155 11.01 0.26 -7.07
C ASP A 155 11.35 0.97 -5.75
N GLY A 156 10.96 2.24 -5.62
CA GLY A 156 11.35 3.07 -4.47
C GLY A 156 10.78 2.57 -3.14
N TYR A 157 9.55 2.06 -3.13
CA TYR A 157 8.90 1.52 -1.92
C TYR A 157 9.56 0.23 -1.44
N ILE A 158 9.88 -0.68 -2.38
CA ILE A 158 10.55 -1.95 -2.06
C ILE A 158 11.99 -1.69 -1.61
N THR A 159 12.67 -0.76 -2.27
CA THR A 159 14.05 -0.36 -1.93
C THR A 159 14.11 0.28 -0.54
N ASP A 160 13.15 1.13 -0.19
CA ASP A 160 13.04 1.72 1.15
C ASP A 160 12.80 0.66 2.20
N SER A 161 11.81 -0.22 2.00
CA SER A 161 11.48 -1.30 2.94
C SER A 161 12.68 -2.23 3.19
N LEU A 162 13.46 -2.55 2.14
CA LEU A 162 14.68 -3.34 2.27
C LEU A 162 15.75 -2.59 3.09
N GLY A 163 15.94 -1.31 2.82
CA GLY A 163 16.82 -0.45 3.60
C GLY A 163 16.39 -0.35 5.07
N TRP A 164 15.10 -0.23 5.31
CA TRP A 164 14.51 -0.15 6.64
C TRP A 164 14.67 -1.46 7.44
N ALA A 165 14.46 -2.62 6.79
CA ALA A 165 14.76 -3.92 7.40
C ALA A 165 16.21 -4.02 7.88
N LEU A 166 17.15 -3.61 7.04
CA LEU A 166 18.58 -3.57 7.40
C LEU A 166 18.87 -2.60 8.54
N TYR A 167 18.18 -1.44 8.57
CA TYR A 167 18.29 -0.48 9.68
C TYR A 167 17.81 -1.09 11.00
N LYS A 168 16.64 -1.73 11.02
CA LYS A 168 16.11 -2.42 12.23
C LYS A 168 17.03 -3.54 12.72
N LEU A 169 17.75 -4.19 11.81
CA LEU A 169 18.79 -5.17 12.13
C LEU A 169 20.15 -4.53 12.50
N LYS A 170 20.21 -3.20 12.65
CA LYS A 170 21.42 -2.43 12.97
C LYS A 170 22.54 -2.58 11.92
N ARG A 171 22.23 -3.04 10.71
CA ARG A 171 23.16 -3.17 9.57
C ARG A 171 23.28 -1.83 8.83
N TYR A 172 23.56 -0.75 9.56
CA TYR A 172 23.44 0.65 9.10
C TYR A 172 24.20 0.98 7.82
N SER A 173 25.43 0.45 7.66
CA SER A 173 26.22 0.70 6.45
C SER A 173 25.59 0.14 5.18
N LYS A 174 24.91 -1.02 5.28
CA LYS A 174 24.14 -1.59 4.17
C LYS A 174 22.81 -0.84 3.98
N ALA A 175 22.10 -0.56 5.07
CA ALA A 175 20.86 0.20 5.06
C ALA A 175 21.02 1.54 4.35
N LYS A 176 22.10 2.28 4.64
CA LYS A 176 22.39 3.58 4.02
C LYS A 176 22.37 3.55 2.49
N LYS A 177 22.92 2.48 1.88
CA LYS A 177 22.97 2.34 0.41
C LYS A 177 21.57 2.25 -0.19
N TYR A 178 20.70 1.39 0.38
CA TYR A 178 19.34 1.20 -0.10
C TYR A 178 18.46 2.42 0.18
N LEU A 179 18.52 3.00 1.38
CA LEU A 179 17.74 4.18 1.74
C LEU A 179 18.17 5.42 0.92
N GLN A 180 19.45 5.56 0.60
CA GLN A 180 19.90 6.61 -0.31
C GLN A 180 19.34 6.43 -1.72
N LEU A 181 19.32 5.20 -2.23
CA LEU A 181 18.69 4.90 -3.52
C LEU A 181 17.19 5.16 -3.49
N ALA A 182 16.50 4.76 -2.42
CA ALA A 182 15.08 5.00 -2.25
C ALA A 182 14.73 6.50 -2.30
N VAL A 183 15.52 7.35 -1.64
CA VAL A 183 15.37 8.83 -1.72
C VAL A 183 15.58 9.34 -3.14
N GLN A 184 16.52 8.78 -3.91
CA GLN A 184 16.71 9.15 -5.32
C GLN A 184 15.51 8.77 -6.19
N LEU A 185 14.88 7.63 -5.90
CA LEU A 185 13.71 7.14 -6.62
C LEU A 185 12.43 7.88 -6.19
N MET A 186 12.34 8.30 -4.93
CA MET A 186 11.16 8.93 -4.32
C MET A 186 11.54 10.17 -3.50
N PRO A 187 12.06 11.23 -4.15
CA PRO A 187 12.64 12.38 -3.44
C PRO A 187 11.64 13.17 -2.58
N SER A 188 10.35 13.11 -2.89
CA SER A 188 9.31 13.86 -2.16
C SER A 188 8.46 12.96 -1.24
N ASP A 189 8.87 11.72 -0.99
CA ASP A 189 8.16 10.86 -0.05
C ASP A 189 8.60 11.14 1.39
N PRO A 190 7.67 11.49 2.32
CA PRO A 190 8.03 11.82 3.70
C PRO A 190 8.64 10.67 4.48
N ILE A 191 8.15 9.43 4.26
CA ILE A 191 8.60 8.24 4.99
C ILE A 191 10.01 7.87 4.56
N VAL A 192 10.25 7.84 3.25
CA VAL A 192 11.56 7.50 2.67
C VAL A 192 12.63 8.49 3.14
N ASN A 193 12.33 9.79 3.15
CA ASN A 193 13.27 10.80 3.63
C ASN A 193 13.51 10.69 5.15
N ASP A 194 12.49 10.34 5.94
CA ASP A 194 12.62 10.11 7.38
C ASP A 194 13.50 8.90 7.67
N HIS A 195 13.26 7.76 7.02
CA HIS A 195 14.09 6.56 7.17
C HIS A 195 15.56 6.81 6.81
N PHE A 196 15.81 7.56 5.75
CA PHE A 196 17.18 7.91 5.38
C PHE A 196 17.83 8.85 6.41
N GLY A 197 17.08 9.81 6.94
CA GLY A 197 17.50 10.68 8.04
C GLY A 197 17.91 9.87 9.28
N ASP A 198 17.09 8.89 9.68
CA ASP A 198 17.38 8.00 10.81
C ASP A 198 18.69 7.22 10.58
N CYS A 199 18.85 6.69 9.37
CA CYS A 199 20.05 5.94 9.01
C CYS A 199 21.31 6.81 8.99
N LEU A 200 21.22 8.03 8.47
CA LEU A 200 22.31 9.00 8.49
C LEU A 200 22.72 9.35 9.92
N TRP A 201 21.76 9.52 10.81
CA TRP A 201 22.05 9.78 12.23
C TRP A 201 22.82 8.63 12.86
N MET A 202 22.37 7.39 12.66
CA MET A 202 23.03 6.19 13.20
C MET A 202 24.42 5.94 12.59
N THR A 203 24.71 6.48 11.41
CA THR A 203 26.03 6.41 10.75
C THR A 203 26.90 7.64 11.06
N GLY A 204 26.52 8.52 12.01
CA GLY A 204 27.30 9.67 12.45
C GLY A 204 27.13 10.94 11.60
N ASN A 205 26.35 10.87 10.51
CA ASN A 205 26.13 12.00 9.59
C ASN A 205 24.98 12.91 10.09
N LYS A 206 25.08 13.38 11.34
CA LYS A 206 23.99 14.08 12.04
C LYS A 206 23.50 15.36 11.37
N LEU A 207 24.39 16.11 10.70
CA LEU A 207 24.01 17.33 9.99
C LEU A 207 23.12 16.99 8.78
N GLN A 208 23.50 15.98 8.00
CA GLN A 208 22.72 15.52 6.87
C GLN A 208 21.38 14.91 7.32
N ALA A 209 21.35 14.16 8.44
CA ALA A 209 20.10 13.65 9.02
C ALA A 209 19.11 14.79 9.29
N ARG A 210 19.58 15.86 9.95
CA ARG A 210 18.76 17.05 10.21
C ARG A 210 18.28 17.74 8.92
N TYR A 211 19.09 17.74 7.86
CA TYR A 211 18.68 18.27 6.55
C TYR A 211 17.47 17.51 6.00
N TYR A 212 17.50 16.17 5.99
CA TYR A 212 16.39 15.36 5.48
C TYR A 212 15.15 15.51 6.36
N TRP A 213 15.27 15.52 7.68
CA TRP A 213 14.14 15.75 8.58
C TRP A 213 13.53 17.16 8.42
N ASN A 214 14.36 18.19 8.28
CA ASN A 214 13.85 19.55 7.96
C ASN A 214 13.16 19.59 6.60
N TYR A 215 13.62 18.80 5.64
CA TYR A 215 12.96 18.68 4.34
C TYR A 215 11.57 18.05 4.50
N VAL A 216 11.45 16.93 5.21
CA VAL A 216 10.15 16.29 5.51
C VAL A 216 9.16 17.27 6.16
N SER A 217 9.63 18.10 7.11
CA SER A 217 8.76 19.04 7.80
C SER A 217 8.11 20.10 6.87
N LYS A 218 8.67 20.29 5.66
CA LYS A 218 8.21 21.26 4.64
C LYS A 218 7.38 20.61 3.54
N LEU A 219 7.31 19.27 3.49
CA LEU A 219 6.53 18.57 2.47
C LEU A 219 5.04 18.75 2.72
N GLU A 220 4.29 19.10 1.68
CA GLU A 220 2.83 19.29 1.74
C GLU A 220 2.09 17.96 2.02
N ASN A 221 2.62 16.85 1.53
CA ASN A 221 2.08 15.50 1.70
C ASN A 221 2.50 14.83 3.02
N ALA A 222 3.31 15.48 3.86
CA ALA A 222 3.61 15.00 5.20
C ALA A 222 2.46 15.32 6.15
N THR A 223 1.99 14.30 6.90
CA THR A 223 0.93 14.49 7.91
C THR A 223 1.42 15.30 9.11
N GLU A 224 0.51 15.90 9.86
CA GLU A 224 0.90 16.67 11.05
C GLU A 224 1.58 15.78 12.11
N ASP A 225 1.14 14.52 12.26
CA ASP A 225 1.80 13.55 13.15
C ASP A 225 3.24 13.26 12.72
N GLN A 226 3.48 13.09 11.43
CA GLN A 226 4.84 12.93 10.89
C GLN A 226 5.70 14.17 11.18
N LYS A 227 5.19 15.37 10.93
CA LYS A 227 5.90 16.63 11.21
C LYS A 227 6.24 16.80 12.70
N GLU A 228 5.34 16.41 13.58
CA GLU A 228 5.56 16.42 15.03
C GLU A 228 6.68 15.45 15.47
N LYS A 229 6.66 14.22 14.93
CA LYS A 229 7.73 13.23 15.18
C LYS A 229 9.07 13.74 14.66
N ILE A 230 9.09 14.32 13.48
CA ILE A 230 10.30 14.91 12.88
C ILE A 230 10.87 16.04 13.72
N LYS A 231 10.05 16.94 14.25
CA LYS A 231 10.52 18.02 15.14
C LYS A 231 11.32 17.46 16.33
N LYS A 232 10.86 16.40 16.94
CA LYS A 232 11.58 15.74 18.05
C LYS A 232 12.91 15.15 17.58
N LYS A 233 12.92 14.45 16.43
CA LYS A 233 14.14 13.84 15.87
C LYS A 233 15.24 14.86 15.56
N ILE A 234 14.90 16.07 15.10
CA ILE A 234 15.87 17.13 14.79
C ILE A 234 16.73 17.48 16.03
N PHE A 235 16.16 17.47 17.21
CA PHE A 235 16.86 17.80 18.47
C PHE A 235 17.48 16.57 19.13
N GLU A 236 16.74 15.48 19.23
CA GLU A 236 17.08 14.31 20.06
C GLU A 236 17.68 13.15 19.27
N GLY A 237 17.45 13.11 17.95
CA GLY A 237 17.69 11.93 17.13
C GLY A 237 16.52 10.95 17.17
N PRO A 238 16.61 9.84 16.41
CA PRO A 238 15.56 8.82 16.40
C PRO A 238 15.57 8.04 17.72
N LYS A 239 14.39 7.68 18.21
CA LYS A 239 14.27 6.70 19.31
C LYS A 239 14.54 5.29 18.75
N ILE A 240 15.48 4.59 19.39
CA ILE A 240 15.91 3.24 19.01
C ILE A 240 15.01 2.21 19.69
#